data_4a0b725fb2bcc32b4bb80fd60650211c
#
_entry.id   4a0b725fb2bcc32b4bb80fd60650211c
#
_cell.length_a   1.000
_cell.length_b   1.000
_cell.length_c   1.000
_cell.angle_alpha   90.00
_cell.angle_beta   90.00
_cell.angle_gamma   90.00
#
_symmetry.space_group_name_H-M   'P 1'
#
loop_
_entity.id
_entity.type
_entity.pdbx_description
1 polymer ?
#
loop_
_entity_poly.entity_id
_entity_poly.type
_entity_poly.pdbx_seq_one_letter_code
_entity_poly.pdbx_strand_id
1 'polypeptide(L)'
;MESVGLKEWAIVCEAMGRGEQSVILRKGGIAEGRAGFAFRHSEFFLFPTFFHEQLGKTRLTDAEIPKEREGEIEIRFFARMVAVKEITSWKTIKALEPLHVLQQSVVRERFDYDERPGLHVALVRAFRLEPSWIFPDLPGYGGCRSWVTLPECPAETRLDPVVTDQEHAERVERFRAACLQ
;
A
#
# COMPACT_ATOMS: atom_id res chain seq x y z
N MET A 1 6.64 16.71 6.14
CA MET A 1 5.84 15.54 5.69
C MET A 1 4.46 15.65 6.32
N GLU A 2 3.40 15.37 5.58
CA GLU A 2 2.07 15.26 6.19
C GLU A 2 2.02 14.03 7.09
N SER A 3 1.55 14.18 8.33
CA SER A 3 1.38 13.08 9.26
C SER A 3 0.09 12.30 8.97
N VAL A 4 0.05 11.65 7.81
CA VAL A 4 -1.07 10.84 7.34
C VAL A 4 -0.62 9.44 6.99
N GLY A 5 -1.40 8.44 7.40
CA GLY A 5 -1.16 7.02 7.12
C GLY A 5 -2.21 6.44 6.19
N LEU A 6 -1.76 5.64 5.22
CA LEU A 6 -2.62 4.74 4.44
C LEU A 6 -2.58 3.35 5.10
N LYS A 7 -3.73 2.87 5.56
CA LYS A 7 -3.84 1.51 6.09
C LYS A 7 -3.61 0.49 4.99
N GLU A 8 -2.65 -0.40 5.19
CA GLU A 8 -2.36 -1.50 4.28
C GLU A 8 -2.02 -2.76 5.08
N TRP A 9 -2.18 -3.93 4.51
CA TRP A 9 -1.82 -5.17 5.16
C TRP A 9 -0.35 -5.16 5.57
N ALA A 10 -0.04 -5.57 6.79
CA ALA A 10 1.33 -5.57 7.31
C ALA A 10 2.30 -6.32 6.40
N ILE A 11 1.88 -7.47 5.85
CA ILE A 11 2.69 -8.25 4.90
C ILE A 11 2.94 -7.48 3.58
N VAL A 12 1.99 -6.65 3.13
CA VAL A 12 2.16 -5.80 1.94
C VAL A 12 3.10 -4.64 2.25
N CYS A 13 2.99 -4.03 3.45
CA CYS A 13 3.94 -3.01 3.90
C CYS A 13 5.38 -3.55 3.87
N GLU A 14 5.60 -4.76 4.38
CA GLU A 14 6.91 -5.43 4.36
C GLU A 14 7.37 -5.75 2.93
N ALA A 15 6.49 -6.25 2.06
CA ALA A 15 6.82 -6.50 0.66
C ALA A 15 7.24 -5.22 -0.06
N MET A 16 6.59 -4.08 0.24
CA MET A 16 7.01 -2.77 -0.25
C MET A 16 8.37 -2.36 0.33
N GLY A 17 8.61 -2.64 1.61
CA GLY A 17 9.87 -2.39 2.30
C GLY A 17 11.04 -3.27 1.86
N ARG A 18 10.77 -4.41 1.19
CA ARG A 18 11.76 -5.26 0.52
C ARG A 18 11.87 -5.00 -0.98
N GLY A 19 11.06 -4.06 -1.49
CA GLY A 19 11.03 -3.76 -2.92
C GLY A 19 10.33 -4.81 -3.78
N GLU A 20 9.55 -5.72 -3.22
CA GLU A 20 8.79 -6.74 -3.93
C GLU A 20 7.46 -6.22 -4.48
N GLN A 21 6.99 -5.09 -3.93
CA GLN A 21 5.77 -4.41 -4.37
C GLN A 21 6.01 -2.93 -4.57
N SER A 22 5.42 -2.36 -5.62
CA SER A 22 5.48 -0.93 -5.94
C SER A 22 4.15 -0.31 -6.36
N VAL A 23 3.09 -1.12 -6.47
CA VAL A 23 1.74 -0.60 -6.73
C VAL A 23 0.80 -0.92 -5.56
N ILE A 24 -0.08 0.04 -5.24
CA ILE A 24 -1.16 -0.14 -4.27
C ILE A 24 -2.47 -0.26 -5.06
N LEU A 25 -3.21 -1.33 -4.81
CA LEU A 25 -4.46 -1.66 -5.48
C LEU A 25 -5.63 -1.45 -4.52
N ARG A 26 -6.51 -0.50 -4.80
CA ARG A 26 -7.65 -0.16 -3.94
C ARG A 26 -8.97 -0.21 -4.68
N LYS A 27 -9.95 -0.72 -4.00
CA LYS A 27 -11.36 -0.56 -4.35
C LYS A 27 -12.01 0.31 -3.26
N GLY A 28 -12.90 1.20 -3.62
CA GLY A 28 -13.65 1.97 -2.63
C GLY A 28 -14.44 1.06 -1.70
N GLY A 29 -14.48 1.38 -0.42
CA GLY A 29 -15.22 0.63 0.59
C GLY A 29 -16.46 1.38 1.09
N ILE A 30 -17.32 0.68 1.85
CA ILE A 30 -18.56 1.24 2.44
C ILE A 30 -18.28 2.48 3.30
N ALA A 31 -17.14 2.50 4.00
CA ALA A 31 -16.76 3.60 4.89
C ALA A 31 -16.32 4.89 4.14
N GLU A 32 -16.03 4.79 2.85
CA GLU A 32 -15.62 5.93 2.00
C GLU A 32 -16.81 6.60 1.32
N GLY A 33 -18.03 6.10 1.56
CA GLY A 33 -19.30 6.66 1.09
C GLY A 33 -19.47 6.59 -0.42
N ARG A 34 -20.46 7.34 -0.96
CA ARG A 34 -20.79 7.36 -2.39
C ARG A 34 -19.66 7.86 -3.30
N ALA A 35 -18.67 8.57 -2.77
CA ALA A 35 -17.53 9.10 -3.53
C ALA A 35 -16.46 8.02 -3.82
N GLY A 36 -16.50 6.87 -3.13
CA GLY A 36 -15.52 5.80 -3.27
C GLY A 36 -14.13 6.16 -2.71
N PHE A 37 -13.15 5.27 -2.92
CA PHE A 37 -11.76 5.51 -2.54
C PHE A 37 -11.10 6.51 -3.49
N ALA A 38 -10.25 7.38 -2.94
CA ALA A 38 -9.35 8.22 -3.71
C ALA A 38 -7.98 8.30 -3.02
N PHE A 39 -6.93 8.29 -3.81
CA PHE A 39 -5.60 8.68 -3.33
C PHE A 39 -5.56 10.20 -3.17
N ARG A 40 -5.78 10.67 -1.94
CA ARG A 40 -5.91 12.11 -1.59
C ARG A 40 -4.58 12.78 -1.26
N HIS A 41 -3.57 12.00 -0.90
CA HIS A 41 -2.26 12.47 -0.46
C HIS A 41 -1.18 11.93 -1.40
N SER A 42 -0.28 12.80 -1.85
CA SER A 42 0.85 12.42 -2.70
C SER A 42 1.99 11.73 -1.92
N GLU A 43 2.00 11.91 -0.61
CA GLU A 43 2.98 11.34 0.32
C GLU A 43 2.25 10.84 1.56
N PHE A 44 2.60 9.67 2.06
CA PHE A 44 1.96 9.06 3.22
C PHE A 44 2.80 7.95 3.85
N PHE A 45 2.55 7.70 5.12
CA PHE A 45 3.11 6.56 5.83
C PHE A 45 2.29 5.30 5.54
N LEU A 46 2.96 4.14 5.45
CA LEU A 46 2.29 2.84 5.37
C LEU A 46 1.89 2.40 6.77
N PHE A 47 0.60 2.47 7.08
CA PHE A 47 0.05 2.08 8.37
C PHE A 47 -0.29 0.59 8.35
N PRO A 48 0.45 -0.28 9.09
CA PRO A 48 0.24 -1.72 9.02
C PRO A 48 -1.07 -2.13 9.68
N THR A 49 -1.82 -3.03 9.02
CA THR A 49 -3.00 -3.69 9.59
C THR A 49 -2.77 -5.19 9.63
N PHE A 50 -3.20 -5.83 10.71
CA PHE A 50 -2.94 -7.23 10.98
C PHE A 50 -4.24 -8.05 10.91
N PHE A 51 -4.16 -9.24 10.31
CA PHE A 51 -5.17 -10.29 10.35
C PHE A 51 -4.53 -11.64 9.97
N HIS A 52 -5.08 -12.75 10.43
CA HIS A 52 -4.42 -14.05 10.39
C HIS A 52 -4.19 -14.64 8.98
N GLU A 53 -4.99 -14.23 7.98
CA GLU A 53 -4.97 -14.85 6.65
C GLU A 53 -4.11 -14.10 5.61
N GLN A 54 -3.32 -13.10 6.03
CA GLN A 54 -2.58 -12.23 5.08
C GLN A 54 -1.66 -13.01 4.15
N LEU A 55 -0.90 -13.98 4.70
CA LEU A 55 0.05 -14.77 3.90
C LEU A 55 -0.68 -15.54 2.79
N GLY A 56 -1.79 -16.22 3.12
CA GLY A 56 -2.60 -16.97 2.16
C GLY A 56 -3.25 -16.12 1.06
N LYS A 57 -3.23 -14.81 1.20
CA LYS A 57 -3.74 -13.84 0.20
C LYS A 57 -2.65 -13.25 -0.69
N THR A 58 -1.39 -13.66 -0.48
CA THR A 58 -0.23 -13.24 -1.26
C THR A 58 0.42 -14.42 -1.98
N ARG A 59 1.31 -14.14 -2.92
CA ARG A 59 2.14 -15.13 -3.61
C ARG A 59 3.48 -15.38 -2.88
N LEU A 60 3.62 -14.82 -1.69
CA LEU A 60 4.79 -15.00 -0.83
C LEU A 60 4.68 -16.36 -0.13
N THR A 61 5.68 -17.24 -0.27
CA THR A 61 5.68 -18.59 0.30
C THR A 61 6.37 -18.67 1.65
N ASP A 62 7.45 -17.89 1.84
CA ASP A 62 8.32 -17.97 3.00
C ASP A 62 8.46 -16.61 3.72
N ALA A 63 7.49 -15.71 3.54
CA ALA A 63 7.53 -14.42 4.20
C ALA A 63 7.17 -14.55 5.68
N GLU A 64 8.03 -14.03 6.54
CA GLU A 64 7.67 -13.83 7.93
C GLU A 64 6.53 -12.81 8.01
N ILE A 65 5.45 -13.18 8.69
CA ILE A 65 4.37 -12.25 8.98
C ILE A 65 4.87 -11.30 10.07
N PRO A 66 4.86 -9.98 9.83
CA PRO A 66 5.24 -9.02 10.85
C PRO A 66 4.39 -9.22 12.09
N LYS A 67 5.02 -9.14 13.26
CA LYS A 67 4.31 -9.28 14.54
C LYS A 67 3.69 -7.94 14.90
N GLU A 68 2.41 -7.99 15.27
CA GLU A 68 1.73 -6.87 15.89
C GLU A 68 2.37 -6.54 17.23
N ARG A 69 2.56 -5.25 17.53
CA ARG A 69 3.00 -4.78 18.84
C ARG A 69 1.78 -4.52 19.71
N GLU A 70 1.75 -5.12 20.89
CA GLU A 70 0.64 -4.90 21.82
C GLU A 70 0.61 -3.43 22.30
N GLY A 71 -0.49 -2.75 22.02
CA GLY A 71 -0.73 -1.35 22.44
C GLY A 71 0.10 -0.29 21.69
N GLU A 72 0.85 -0.68 20.66
CA GLU A 72 1.70 0.23 19.89
C GLU A 72 1.54 0.02 18.38
N ILE A 73 1.70 1.10 17.64
CA ILE A 73 1.86 1.09 16.19
C ILE A 73 3.32 1.35 15.86
N GLU A 74 3.89 0.54 14.98
CA GLU A 74 5.23 0.75 14.42
C GLU A 74 5.12 1.07 12.93
N ILE A 75 5.46 2.31 12.56
CA ILE A 75 5.57 2.73 11.17
C ILE A 75 7.03 2.56 10.72
N ARG A 76 7.23 1.73 9.70
CA ARG A 76 8.56 1.40 9.16
C ARG A 76 8.78 1.97 7.77
N PHE A 77 7.70 2.31 7.06
CA PHE A 77 7.77 2.69 5.65
C PHE A 77 6.93 3.91 5.34
N PHE A 78 7.44 4.67 4.38
CA PHE A 78 6.82 5.85 3.79
C PHE A 78 6.72 5.67 2.27
N ALA A 79 5.70 6.21 1.66
CA ALA A 79 5.47 6.12 0.23
C ALA A 79 5.27 7.50 -0.40
N ARG A 80 5.91 7.72 -1.55
CA ARG A 80 5.63 8.84 -2.45
C ARG A 80 4.92 8.32 -3.69
N MET A 81 3.81 8.94 -4.00
CA MET A 81 3.01 8.60 -5.16
C MET A 81 3.68 9.13 -6.44
N VAL A 82 3.84 8.26 -7.43
CA VAL A 82 4.46 8.57 -8.72
C VAL A 82 3.39 8.73 -9.80
N ALA A 83 2.39 7.86 -9.77
CA ALA A 83 1.27 7.89 -10.70
C ALA A 83 0.03 7.27 -10.07
N VAL A 84 -1.14 7.74 -10.47
CA VAL A 84 -2.44 7.18 -10.07
C VAL A 84 -3.30 6.98 -11.31
N LYS A 85 -3.99 5.84 -11.37
CA LYS A 85 -5.00 5.56 -12.40
C LYS A 85 -6.17 4.80 -11.82
N GLU A 86 -7.35 5.09 -12.32
CA GLU A 86 -8.50 4.20 -12.24
C GLU A 86 -8.46 3.26 -13.44
N ILE A 87 -8.45 1.95 -13.20
CA ILE A 87 -8.28 0.94 -14.24
C ILE A 87 -9.48 0.01 -14.22
N THR A 88 -10.26 0.05 -15.30
CA THR A 88 -11.48 -0.78 -15.50
C THR A 88 -11.23 -1.97 -16.43
N SER A 89 -10.03 -2.09 -16.98
CA SER A 89 -9.63 -3.24 -17.82
C SER A 89 -8.96 -4.31 -16.97
N TRP A 90 -9.58 -5.49 -16.91
CA TRP A 90 -8.97 -6.65 -16.24
C TRP A 90 -7.65 -7.09 -16.89
N LYS A 91 -7.51 -6.93 -18.20
CA LYS A 91 -6.27 -7.22 -18.93
C LYS A 91 -5.13 -6.34 -18.41
N THR A 92 -5.39 -5.04 -18.24
CA THR A 92 -4.43 -4.09 -17.69
C THR A 92 -4.07 -4.41 -16.24
N ILE A 93 -5.06 -4.74 -15.40
CA ILE A 93 -4.81 -5.14 -13.99
C ILE A 93 -3.92 -6.37 -13.94
N LYS A 94 -4.14 -7.40 -14.77
CA LYS A 94 -3.26 -8.58 -14.82
C LYS A 94 -1.84 -8.23 -15.25
N ALA A 95 -1.67 -7.28 -16.15
CA ALA A 95 -0.33 -6.86 -16.59
C ALA A 95 0.48 -6.16 -15.47
N LEU A 96 -0.17 -5.71 -14.39
CA LEU A 96 0.48 -5.16 -13.21
C LEU A 96 0.97 -6.22 -12.20
N GLU A 97 0.69 -7.51 -12.42
CA GLU A 97 1.06 -8.60 -11.53
C GLU A 97 2.56 -8.59 -11.11
N PRO A 98 3.54 -8.28 -11.98
CA PRO A 98 4.93 -8.19 -11.57
C PRO A 98 5.26 -7.05 -10.58
N LEU A 99 4.33 -6.14 -10.33
CA LEU A 99 4.50 -4.98 -9.47
C LEU A 99 3.83 -5.12 -8.10
N HIS A 100 3.21 -6.26 -7.79
CA HIS A 100 2.58 -6.54 -6.49
C HIS A 100 2.69 -8.02 -6.10
N VAL A 101 2.49 -8.32 -4.82
CA VAL A 101 2.58 -9.68 -4.26
C VAL A 101 1.24 -10.37 -4.03
N LEU A 102 0.12 -9.70 -4.30
CA LEU A 102 -1.21 -10.25 -4.05
C LEU A 102 -1.53 -11.42 -4.99
N GLN A 103 -2.25 -12.42 -4.51
CA GLN A 103 -2.81 -13.47 -5.37
C GLN A 103 -3.80 -12.89 -6.37
N GLN A 104 -3.86 -13.48 -7.57
CA GLN A 104 -4.77 -13.04 -8.63
C GLN A 104 -6.25 -13.13 -8.20
N SER A 105 -6.61 -14.12 -7.40
CA SER A 105 -7.96 -14.27 -6.83
C SER A 105 -8.36 -13.08 -5.96
N VAL A 106 -7.43 -12.60 -5.12
CA VAL A 106 -7.65 -11.44 -4.24
C VAL A 106 -7.80 -10.16 -5.07
N VAL A 107 -6.96 -9.99 -6.08
CA VAL A 107 -7.06 -8.83 -6.98
C VAL A 107 -8.37 -8.87 -7.77
N ARG A 108 -8.80 -10.07 -8.21
CA ARG A 108 -10.06 -10.26 -8.92
C ARG A 108 -11.26 -9.95 -8.04
N GLU A 109 -11.28 -10.46 -6.81
CA GLU A 109 -12.32 -10.15 -5.82
C GLU A 109 -12.46 -8.64 -5.59
N ARG A 110 -11.33 -7.93 -5.41
CA ARG A 110 -11.34 -6.47 -5.28
C ARG A 110 -11.85 -5.78 -6.55
N PHE A 111 -11.45 -6.27 -7.74
CA PHE A 111 -11.84 -5.68 -9.02
C PHE A 111 -13.34 -5.75 -9.26
N ASP A 112 -13.96 -6.88 -8.89
CA ASP A 112 -15.39 -7.16 -9.09
C ASP A 112 -16.26 -6.84 -7.87
N TYR A 113 -15.72 -6.21 -6.83
CA TYR A 113 -16.37 -6.04 -5.52
C TYR A 113 -17.74 -5.35 -5.58
N ASP A 114 -17.96 -4.49 -6.54
CA ASP A 114 -19.24 -3.79 -6.74
C ASP A 114 -19.67 -3.83 -8.22
N GLU A 115 -20.83 -3.21 -8.52
CA GLU A 115 -21.40 -3.17 -9.87
C GLU A 115 -20.52 -2.45 -10.91
N ARG A 116 -19.44 -1.80 -10.49
CA ARG A 116 -18.50 -1.07 -11.36
C ARG A 116 -17.11 -1.71 -11.29
N PRO A 117 -16.85 -2.74 -12.12
CA PRO A 117 -15.53 -3.38 -12.14
C PRO A 117 -14.41 -2.37 -12.36
N GLY A 118 -13.35 -2.47 -11.54
CA GLY A 118 -12.20 -1.57 -11.64
C GLY A 118 -11.49 -1.39 -10.30
N LEU A 119 -10.28 -0.84 -10.37
CA LEU A 119 -9.45 -0.53 -9.21
C LEU A 119 -8.80 0.84 -9.37
N HIS A 120 -8.66 1.55 -8.26
CA HIS A 120 -7.73 2.66 -8.13
C HIS A 120 -6.34 2.08 -7.87
N VAL A 121 -5.40 2.42 -8.73
CA VAL A 121 -4.03 1.90 -8.69
C VAL A 121 -3.07 3.08 -8.56
N ALA A 122 -2.23 3.05 -7.52
CA ALA A 122 -1.12 3.98 -7.38
C ALA A 122 0.21 3.26 -7.57
N LEU A 123 1.07 3.78 -8.45
CA LEU A 123 2.49 3.47 -8.43
C LEU A 123 3.16 4.37 -7.40
N VAL A 124 3.92 3.78 -6.50
CA VAL A 124 4.61 4.50 -5.43
C VAL A 124 6.10 4.18 -5.38
N ARG A 125 6.88 5.11 -4.87
CA ARG A 125 8.25 4.88 -4.43
C ARG A 125 8.24 4.73 -2.91
N ALA A 126 8.74 3.59 -2.42
CA ALA A 126 8.80 3.29 -1.00
C ALA A 126 10.15 3.71 -0.39
N PHE A 127 10.10 4.15 0.86
CA PHE A 127 11.24 4.54 1.67
C PHE A 127 11.13 3.86 3.02
N ARG A 128 12.28 3.49 3.59
CA ARG A 128 12.40 3.00 4.96
C ARG A 128 12.60 4.18 5.91
N LEU A 129 11.93 4.15 7.05
CA LEU A 129 12.16 5.09 8.15
C LEU A 129 13.35 4.60 8.99
N GLU A 130 14.28 5.51 9.26
CA GLU A 130 15.42 5.27 10.17
C GLU A 130 15.53 6.42 11.20
N PRO A 131 15.25 6.16 12.47
CA PRO A 131 14.67 4.92 13.03
C PRO A 131 13.19 4.71 12.63
N SER A 132 12.67 3.49 12.85
CA SER A 132 11.22 3.25 12.75
C SER A 132 10.48 4.11 13.78
N TRP A 133 9.26 4.51 13.45
CA TRP A 133 8.46 5.41 14.27
C TRP A 133 7.40 4.65 15.05
N ILE A 134 7.53 4.64 16.39
CA ILE A 134 6.65 3.92 17.30
C ILE A 134 5.83 4.91 18.12
N PHE A 135 4.52 4.67 18.24
CA PHE A 135 3.60 5.47 19.04
C PHE A 135 2.43 4.61 19.54
N PRO A 136 1.69 5.08 20.59
CA PRO A 136 0.57 4.32 21.14
C PRO A 136 -0.52 4.03 20.11
N ASP A 137 -1.07 2.80 20.12
CA ASP A 137 -2.29 2.47 19.38
C ASP A 137 -3.50 3.14 20.05
N LEU A 138 -4.21 3.95 19.30
CA LEU A 138 -5.38 4.69 19.79
C LEU A 138 -6.65 4.16 19.14
N PRO A 139 -7.81 4.18 19.86
CA PRO A 139 -9.09 3.74 19.29
C PRO A 139 -9.46 4.44 17.98
N GLY A 140 -8.97 5.66 17.76
CA GLY A 140 -9.18 6.43 16.52
C GLY A 140 -8.54 5.81 15.27
N TYR A 141 -7.57 4.89 15.43
CA TYR A 141 -6.96 4.17 14.31
C TYR A 141 -7.77 2.96 13.87
N GLY A 142 -8.76 2.53 14.64
CA GLY A 142 -9.65 1.42 14.30
C GLY A 142 -10.57 1.70 13.10
N GLY A 143 -11.41 0.70 12.77
CA GLY A 143 -12.43 0.79 11.73
C GLY A 143 -11.94 0.69 10.29
N CYS A 144 -12.88 0.76 9.33
CA CYS A 144 -12.66 0.47 7.91
C CYS A 144 -12.18 1.67 7.07
N ARG A 145 -11.68 2.73 7.69
CA ARG A 145 -11.16 3.89 6.96
C ARG A 145 -9.79 3.56 6.36
N SER A 146 -9.57 3.94 5.11
CA SER A 146 -8.26 3.75 4.45
C SER A 146 -7.21 4.75 4.94
N TRP A 147 -7.61 5.96 5.32
CA TRP A 147 -6.72 7.03 5.75
C TRP A 147 -6.85 7.31 7.25
N VAL A 148 -5.72 7.51 7.91
CA VAL A 148 -5.63 7.88 9.33
C VAL A 148 -4.70 9.07 9.52
N THR A 149 -5.09 9.99 10.43
CA THR A 149 -4.21 11.06 10.87
C THR A 149 -3.29 10.51 11.94
N LEU A 150 -2.00 10.71 11.77
CA LEU A 150 -0.96 10.24 12.68
C LEU A 150 -0.47 11.39 13.57
N PRO A 151 0.27 11.10 14.66
CA PRO A 151 1.01 12.10 15.42
C PRO A 151 2.01 12.85 14.53
N GLU A 152 2.73 13.80 15.06
CA GLU A 152 3.84 14.42 14.37
C GLU A 152 5.01 13.44 14.25
N CYS A 153 5.53 13.27 13.03
CA CYS A 153 6.69 12.41 12.78
C CYS A 153 7.93 13.02 13.43
N PRO A 154 8.74 12.22 14.16
CA PRO A 154 9.96 12.71 14.78
C PRO A 154 10.89 13.39 13.76
N ALA A 155 11.43 14.55 14.12
CA ALA A 155 12.24 15.37 13.21
C ALA A 155 13.55 14.70 12.78
N GLU A 156 14.08 13.80 13.58
CA GLU A 156 15.28 13.01 13.32
C GLU A 156 15.08 11.85 12.33
N THR A 157 13.82 11.52 11.98
CA THR A 157 13.50 10.42 11.08
C THR A 157 14.04 10.69 9.67
N ARG A 158 14.89 9.78 9.18
CA ARG A 158 15.41 9.78 7.82
C ARG A 158 14.61 8.84 6.95
N LEU A 159 14.58 9.14 5.66
CA LEU A 159 13.89 8.33 4.65
C LEU A 159 14.92 7.77 3.67
N ASP A 160 15.20 6.48 3.77
CA ASP A 160 16.13 5.78 2.89
C ASP A 160 15.36 5.06 1.76
N PRO A 161 15.66 5.30 0.47
CA PRO A 161 14.98 4.63 -0.63
C PRO A 161 15.12 3.10 -0.52
N VAL A 162 14.01 2.38 -0.66
CA VAL A 162 14.00 0.90 -0.61
C VAL A 162 14.71 0.29 -1.82
N VAL A 163 14.62 0.94 -2.97
CA VAL A 163 15.24 0.50 -4.22
C VAL A 163 16.04 1.62 -4.85
N THR A 164 17.02 1.27 -5.66
CA THR A 164 17.85 2.22 -6.41
C THR A 164 17.00 3.04 -7.40
N ASP A 165 17.54 4.18 -7.85
CA ASP A 165 16.87 5.02 -8.85
C ASP A 165 16.66 4.27 -10.17
N GLN A 166 17.61 3.40 -10.56
CA GLN A 166 17.50 2.56 -11.75
C GLN A 166 16.33 1.57 -11.63
N GLU A 167 16.28 0.79 -10.54
CA GLU A 167 15.19 -0.16 -10.30
C GLU A 167 13.85 0.53 -10.24
N HIS A 168 13.80 1.74 -9.64
CA HIS A 168 12.58 2.54 -9.61
C HIS A 168 12.16 2.97 -11.03
N ALA A 169 13.07 3.44 -11.86
CA ALA A 169 12.80 3.81 -13.24
C ALA A 169 12.26 2.62 -14.06
N GLU A 170 12.83 1.42 -13.89
CA GLU A 170 12.32 0.19 -14.53
C GLU A 170 10.88 -0.13 -14.13
N ARG A 171 10.50 0.10 -12.88
CA ARG A 171 9.12 -0.10 -12.40
C ARG A 171 8.15 0.93 -12.98
N VAL A 172 8.60 2.18 -13.12
CA VAL A 172 7.82 3.23 -13.80
C VAL A 172 7.52 2.82 -15.23
N GLU A 173 8.52 2.32 -15.96
CA GLU A 173 8.34 1.89 -17.35
C GLU A 173 7.42 0.66 -17.46
N ARG A 174 7.55 -0.34 -16.56
CA ARG A 174 6.63 -1.48 -16.49
C ARG A 174 5.19 -1.04 -16.24
N PHE A 175 4.98 -0.12 -15.31
CA PHE A 175 3.66 0.43 -15.00
C PHE A 175 3.07 1.15 -16.24
N ARG A 176 3.86 1.99 -16.91
CA ARG A 176 3.44 2.69 -18.13
C ARG A 176 3.07 1.71 -19.23
N ALA A 177 3.91 0.72 -19.49
CA ALA A 177 3.67 -0.30 -20.51
C ALA A 177 2.39 -1.11 -20.23
N ALA A 178 2.13 -1.48 -18.98
CA ALA A 178 0.89 -2.15 -18.58
C ALA A 178 -0.35 -1.27 -18.83
N CYS A 179 -0.24 0.03 -18.56
CA CYS A 179 -1.35 0.99 -18.72
C CYS A 179 -1.61 1.45 -20.16
N LEU A 180 -0.77 1.09 -21.12
CA LEU A 180 -0.93 1.40 -22.56
C LEU A 180 -1.59 0.24 -23.34
N GLN A 181 -1.84 -0.91 -22.68
CA GLN A 181 -2.49 -2.11 -23.26
C GLN A 181 -4.02 -2.04 -23.13
#